data_aecfdf7c68b8b88963420327e73dfa14
#
_entry.id   aecfdf7c68b8b88963420327e73dfa14
#
_cell.length_a   1.000
_cell.length_b   1.000
_cell.length_c   1.000
_cell.angle_alpha   90.00
_cell.angle_beta   90.00
_cell.angle_gamma   90.00
#
_symmetry.space_group_name_H-M   'P 1'
#
loop_
_entity.id
_entity.type
_entity.pdbx_description
1 polymer ?
#
loop_
_entity_poly.entity_id
_entity_poly.type
_entity_poly.pdbx_seq_one_letter_code
_entity_poly.pdbx_strand_id
1 'polypeptide(L)'
;MHIYCITHKNLDFIEKLNLIPSGVGSNSYPQNFIDEKTGNNINQKNPYYGEITFHYWLWKNKLKDFSKNDWFGVCHYRRFFLKDKFSKKIQNSNNQQGFFKNELSLNEIKSMLIEKPENSWKDLDVILCEPIDLRNQKKTKIIKKAFRSLIKKPSILFNGKKHNIRLHFEMFHGYKNLDLAINLLPEDDKLDFQNYINHKTSLSPNCMYISNNKEKIEEFYINLFTWLENCEKVFGLKKTNDYGTQRIYTFLTERYLPFWFEKYCRVGYSPWIFYDLSK
;
A
#
# COMPACT_ATOMS: atom_id res chain seq x y z
N MET A 1 12.60 7.69 -14.45
CA MET A 1 11.73 7.24 -13.33
C MET A 1 11.49 5.75 -13.45
N HIS A 2 11.59 5.00 -12.35
CA HIS A 2 11.52 3.54 -12.30
C HIS A 2 10.34 3.12 -11.42
N ILE A 3 9.23 2.69 -12.02
CA ILE A 3 8.04 2.22 -11.28
C ILE A 3 7.96 0.69 -11.38
N TYR A 4 8.14 0.02 -10.26
CA TYR A 4 8.03 -1.42 -10.12
C TYR A 4 6.56 -1.81 -9.94
N CYS A 5 6.03 -2.60 -10.87
CA CYS A 5 4.65 -3.06 -10.82
C CYS A 5 4.58 -4.46 -10.22
N ILE A 6 4.21 -4.52 -8.95
CA ILE A 6 4.17 -5.78 -8.19
C ILE A 6 3.00 -6.65 -8.67
N THR A 7 3.29 -7.90 -9.00
CA THR A 7 2.29 -8.86 -9.48
C THR A 7 2.60 -10.29 -9.01
N HIS A 8 1.54 -11.04 -8.73
CA HIS A 8 1.60 -12.49 -8.52
C HIS A 8 1.14 -13.27 -9.79
N LYS A 9 0.94 -12.57 -10.90
CA LYS A 9 0.53 -13.14 -12.19
C LYS A 9 1.57 -12.79 -13.24
N ASN A 10 1.71 -13.65 -14.23
CA ASN A 10 2.47 -13.34 -15.44
C ASN A 10 1.58 -12.50 -16.38
N LEU A 11 1.89 -11.22 -16.55
CA LEU A 11 1.04 -10.25 -17.24
C LEU A 11 1.88 -9.39 -18.20
N ASP A 12 1.82 -9.71 -19.50
CA ASP A 12 2.61 -9.06 -20.55
C ASP A 12 2.27 -7.57 -20.77
N PHE A 13 1.11 -7.13 -20.31
CA PHE A 13 0.73 -5.73 -20.48
C PHE A 13 1.54 -4.76 -19.60
N ILE A 14 2.18 -5.22 -18.53
CA ILE A 14 2.89 -4.35 -17.58
C ILE A 14 4.00 -3.56 -18.29
N GLU A 15 4.82 -4.22 -19.12
CA GLU A 15 5.85 -3.54 -19.90
C GLU A 15 5.28 -2.58 -20.95
N LYS A 16 4.14 -2.95 -21.57
CA LYS A 16 3.44 -2.09 -22.52
C LYS A 16 2.96 -0.78 -21.87
N LEU A 17 2.78 -0.79 -20.56
CA LEU A 17 2.48 0.40 -19.75
C LEU A 17 3.74 1.19 -19.32
N ASN A 18 4.94 0.83 -19.77
CA ASN A 18 6.22 1.40 -19.36
C ASN A 18 6.50 1.22 -17.85
N LEU A 19 5.99 0.14 -17.26
CA LEU A 19 6.24 -0.25 -15.88
C LEU A 19 7.20 -1.44 -15.83
N ILE A 20 7.94 -1.59 -14.73
CA ILE A 20 8.88 -2.69 -14.53
C ILE A 20 8.13 -3.86 -13.90
N PRO A 21 7.93 -4.98 -14.63
CA PRO A 21 7.21 -6.12 -14.09
C PRO A 21 7.98 -6.78 -12.96
N SER A 22 7.34 -6.94 -11.79
CA SER A 22 7.97 -7.38 -10.56
C SER A 22 7.17 -8.50 -9.92
N GLY A 23 7.67 -9.73 -10.08
CA GLY A 23 7.01 -10.95 -9.67
C GLY A 23 7.20 -11.27 -8.20
N VAL A 24 6.11 -11.64 -7.52
CA VAL A 24 6.09 -12.04 -6.11
C VAL A 24 5.45 -13.41 -5.89
N GLY A 25 5.82 -14.07 -4.81
CA GLY A 25 5.24 -15.34 -4.41
C GLY A 25 5.89 -16.55 -5.08
N SER A 26 5.14 -17.66 -5.20
CA SER A 26 5.67 -18.95 -5.63
C SER A 26 5.75 -19.16 -7.15
N ASN A 27 5.13 -18.28 -7.94
CA ASN A 27 5.06 -18.43 -9.40
C ASN A 27 6.44 -18.27 -10.06
N SER A 28 6.60 -18.89 -11.24
CA SER A 28 7.75 -18.63 -12.11
C SER A 28 7.43 -17.46 -13.04
N TYR A 29 8.44 -16.64 -13.32
CA TYR A 29 8.32 -15.46 -14.15
C TYR A 29 9.27 -15.51 -15.34
N PRO A 30 8.91 -14.90 -16.49
CA PRO A 30 9.81 -14.72 -17.63
C PRO A 30 11.05 -13.90 -17.28
N GLN A 31 12.11 -13.98 -18.11
CA GLN A 31 13.38 -13.27 -17.87
C GLN A 31 13.26 -11.74 -17.79
N ASN A 32 12.26 -11.16 -18.44
CA ASN A 32 11.98 -9.72 -18.40
C ASN A 32 11.33 -9.25 -17.09
N PHE A 33 10.92 -10.18 -16.22
CA PHE A 33 10.42 -9.86 -14.88
C PHE A 33 11.56 -9.80 -13.88
N ILE A 34 11.47 -8.88 -12.95
CA ILE A 34 12.22 -8.98 -11.70
C ILE A 34 11.54 -10.04 -10.84
N ASP A 35 12.26 -11.08 -10.47
CA ASP A 35 11.77 -12.13 -9.59
C ASP A 35 12.32 -11.91 -8.17
N GLU A 36 11.43 -11.65 -7.21
CA GLU A 36 11.83 -11.42 -5.81
C GLU A 36 12.54 -12.60 -5.15
N LYS A 37 12.53 -13.78 -5.77
CA LYS A 37 13.26 -14.97 -5.26
C LYS A 37 14.77 -14.88 -5.47
N THR A 38 15.22 -13.91 -6.26
CA THR A 38 16.66 -13.68 -6.50
C THR A 38 17.28 -12.84 -5.37
N GLY A 39 18.59 -12.99 -5.17
CA GLY A 39 19.31 -12.15 -4.21
C GLY A 39 18.83 -12.30 -2.76
N ASN A 40 18.96 -11.21 -1.99
CA ASN A 40 18.53 -11.19 -0.60
C ASN A 40 17.00 -10.98 -0.52
N ASN A 41 16.28 -11.97 -0.05
CA ASN A 41 14.82 -11.99 -0.08
C ASN A 41 14.18 -12.66 1.13
N ILE A 42 12.88 -12.44 1.29
CA ILE A 42 12.01 -13.09 2.26
C ILE A 42 10.78 -13.71 1.56
N ASN A 43 10.95 -14.19 0.32
CA ASN A 43 9.87 -14.73 -0.52
C ASN A 43 9.03 -15.80 0.19
N GLN A 44 9.65 -16.67 0.99
CA GLN A 44 8.95 -17.70 1.76
C GLN A 44 7.89 -17.12 2.71
N LYS A 45 7.98 -15.84 3.08
CA LYS A 45 6.99 -15.13 3.92
C LYS A 45 5.85 -14.52 3.11
N ASN A 46 5.85 -14.60 1.77
CA ASN A 46 4.84 -13.98 0.90
C ASN A 46 3.40 -14.35 1.25
N PRO A 47 3.05 -15.60 1.67
CA PRO A 47 1.69 -15.93 2.09
C PRO A 47 1.14 -15.05 3.21
N TYR A 48 2.02 -14.43 4.01
CA TYR A 48 1.72 -13.62 5.19
C TYR A 48 2.00 -12.12 4.97
N TYR A 49 3.08 -11.80 4.27
CA TYR A 49 3.57 -10.43 4.01
C TYR A 49 3.04 -9.84 2.70
N GLY A 50 2.47 -10.68 1.80
CA GLY A 50 1.98 -10.22 0.51
C GLY A 50 3.05 -9.49 -0.29
N GLU A 51 2.67 -8.39 -0.90
CA GLU A 51 3.54 -7.51 -1.68
C GLU A 51 4.73 -6.92 -0.92
N ILE A 52 4.69 -6.93 0.41
CA ILE A 52 5.77 -6.39 1.24
C ILE A 52 7.07 -7.20 1.12
N THR A 53 6.99 -8.44 0.67
CA THR A 53 8.18 -9.22 0.33
C THR A 53 8.99 -8.59 -0.80
N PHE A 54 8.32 -7.98 -1.80
CA PHE A 54 9.00 -7.22 -2.84
C PHE A 54 9.62 -5.91 -2.33
N HIS A 55 8.96 -5.23 -1.39
CA HIS A 55 9.54 -4.05 -0.73
C HIS A 55 10.86 -4.39 -0.02
N TYR A 56 10.93 -5.55 0.64
CA TYR A 56 12.16 -6.06 1.24
C TYR A 56 13.23 -6.32 0.17
N TRP A 57 12.86 -7.00 -0.94
CA TRP A 57 13.75 -7.27 -2.05
C TRP A 57 14.30 -5.98 -2.68
N LEU A 58 13.44 -5.00 -2.93
CA LEU A 58 13.80 -3.70 -3.47
C LEU A 58 14.83 -2.99 -2.57
N TRP A 59 14.57 -2.98 -1.26
CA TRP A 59 15.50 -2.43 -0.27
C TRP A 59 16.88 -3.09 -0.33
N LYS A 60 16.91 -4.42 -0.24
CA LYS A 60 18.17 -5.16 -0.11
C LYS A 60 18.99 -5.28 -1.40
N ASN A 61 18.34 -5.25 -2.56
CA ASN A 61 19.02 -5.55 -3.81
C ASN A 61 19.10 -4.35 -4.77
N LYS A 62 18.17 -3.38 -4.69
CA LYS A 62 18.06 -2.32 -5.70
C LYS A 62 18.22 -0.91 -5.17
N LEU A 63 17.85 -0.64 -3.93
CA LEU A 63 17.81 0.73 -3.41
C LEU A 63 19.15 1.45 -3.53
N LYS A 64 20.26 0.75 -3.32
CA LYS A 64 21.61 1.29 -3.42
C LYS A 64 21.99 1.74 -4.85
N ASP A 65 21.37 1.17 -5.88
CA ASP A 65 21.68 1.43 -7.28
C ASP A 65 21.10 2.77 -7.77
N PHE A 66 20.14 3.34 -7.05
CA PHE A 66 19.54 4.62 -7.42
C PHE A 66 20.47 5.80 -7.11
N SER A 67 20.60 6.70 -8.09
CA SER A 67 21.27 7.97 -7.93
C SER A 67 20.40 8.97 -7.16
N LYS A 68 21.00 10.04 -6.62
CA LYS A 68 20.31 11.03 -5.78
C LYS A 68 19.08 11.70 -6.44
N ASN A 69 19.03 11.74 -7.78
CA ASN A 69 17.95 12.40 -8.52
C ASN A 69 17.00 11.38 -9.20
N ASP A 70 17.21 10.08 -8.98
CA ASP A 70 16.36 9.07 -9.57
C ASP A 70 15.03 9.00 -8.83
N TRP A 71 13.95 9.13 -9.59
CA TRP A 71 12.62 8.84 -9.08
C TRP A 71 12.31 7.35 -9.26
N PHE A 72 11.97 6.69 -8.20
CA PHE A 72 11.60 5.28 -8.18
C PHE A 72 10.40 5.05 -7.27
N GLY A 73 9.69 3.96 -7.49
CA GLY A 73 8.54 3.66 -6.68
C GLY A 73 7.92 2.30 -7.00
N VAL A 74 6.84 2.02 -6.31
CA VAL A 74 6.10 0.76 -6.43
C VAL A 74 4.62 1.02 -6.68
N CYS A 75 4.04 0.21 -7.55
CA CYS A 75 2.60 0.12 -7.78
C CYS A 75 2.18 -1.35 -7.89
N HIS A 76 0.91 -1.63 -8.14
CA HIS A 76 0.39 -2.99 -8.29
C HIS A 76 -0.24 -3.19 -9.65
N TYR A 77 -0.31 -4.41 -10.15
CA TYR A 77 -0.83 -4.76 -11.47
C TYR A 77 -2.31 -4.38 -11.71
N ARG A 78 -3.02 -3.92 -10.69
CA ARG A 78 -4.39 -3.39 -10.78
C ARG A 78 -4.54 -2.00 -10.18
N ARG A 79 -3.44 -1.35 -9.82
CA ARG A 79 -3.45 -0.04 -9.15
C ARG A 79 -2.29 0.78 -9.66
N PHE A 80 -2.60 1.92 -10.25
CA PHE A 80 -1.62 2.71 -10.98
C PHE A 80 -1.70 4.17 -10.58
N PHE A 81 -0.55 4.83 -10.47
CA PHE A 81 -0.46 6.27 -10.32
C PHE A 81 -0.79 6.97 -11.64
N LEU A 82 -1.49 8.07 -11.56
CA LEU A 82 -1.95 8.86 -12.71
C LEU A 82 -1.34 10.25 -12.71
N LYS A 83 -1.29 10.87 -13.90
CA LYS A 83 -0.94 12.27 -14.05
C LYS A 83 -1.99 13.16 -13.35
N ASP A 84 -1.55 14.24 -12.69
CA ASP A 84 -2.39 15.15 -11.88
C ASP A 84 -3.65 15.65 -12.61
N LYS A 85 -3.55 15.89 -13.92
CA LYS A 85 -4.69 16.34 -14.74
C LYS A 85 -5.89 15.39 -14.76
N PHE A 86 -5.72 14.13 -14.34
CA PHE A 86 -6.79 13.13 -14.29
C PHE A 86 -7.50 13.03 -12.96
N SER A 87 -7.05 13.71 -11.90
CA SER A 87 -7.66 13.68 -10.57
C SER A 87 -9.16 13.97 -10.62
N LYS A 88 -9.57 15.08 -11.27
CA LYS A 88 -10.99 15.47 -11.41
C LYS A 88 -11.82 14.44 -12.18
N LYS A 89 -11.25 13.81 -13.23
CA LYS A 89 -11.96 12.80 -14.04
C LYS A 89 -12.32 11.58 -13.20
N ILE A 90 -11.44 11.18 -12.29
CA ILE A 90 -11.66 10.02 -11.41
C ILE A 90 -12.66 10.35 -10.30
N GLN A 91 -12.55 11.51 -9.69
CA GLN A 91 -13.50 11.97 -8.67
C GLN A 91 -14.93 12.05 -9.22
N ASN A 92 -15.11 12.51 -10.46
CA ASN A 92 -16.42 12.64 -11.10
C ASN A 92 -17.01 11.31 -11.63
N SER A 93 -16.16 10.30 -11.90
CA SER A 93 -16.63 9.04 -12.51
C SER A 93 -17.20 8.04 -11.50
N ASN A 94 -17.01 8.26 -10.19
CA ASN A 94 -17.41 7.29 -9.17
C ASN A 94 -17.68 7.89 -7.81
N ASN A 95 -18.66 7.31 -7.13
CA ASN A 95 -18.90 7.50 -5.70
C ASN A 95 -17.81 6.85 -4.80
N GLN A 96 -16.72 6.33 -5.38
CA GLN A 96 -15.58 5.75 -4.67
C GLN A 96 -14.28 6.16 -5.37
N GLN A 97 -13.41 6.89 -4.66
CA GLN A 97 -12.08 7.27 -5.14
C GLN A 97 -11.30 6.05 -5.65
N GLY A 98 -10.64 6.21 -6.78
CA GLY A 98 -9.77 5.20 -7.37
C GLY A 98 -10.46 4.13 -8.21
N PHE A 99 -11.80 4.01 -8.20
CA PHE A 99 -12.49 3.00 -9.00
C PHE A 99 -13.04 3.60 -10.30
N PHE A 100 -12.75 2.99 -11.43
CA PHE A 100 -13.24 3.40 -12.74
C PHE A 100 -14.27 2.38 -13.25
N LYS A 101 -15.46 2.85 -13.70
CA LYS A 101 -16.54 1.97 -14.12
C LYS A 101 -16.54 1.66 -15.62
N ASN A 102 -15.95 2.53 -16.41
CA ASN A 102 -15.94 2.36 -17.85
C ASN A 102 -14.84 1.41 -18.28
N GLU A 103 -15.06 0.65 -19.32
CA GLU A 103 -14.00 -0.11 -19.97
C GLU A 103 -12.99 0.86 -20.58
N LEU A 104 -11.71 0.64 -20.26
CA LEU A 104 -10.59 1.39 -20.79
C LEU A 104 -9.70 0.44 -21.55
N SER A 105 -9.29 0.86 -22.73
CA SER A 105 -8.24 0.19 -23.48
C SER A 105 -6.88 0.36 -22.80
N LEU A 106 -5.94 -0.53 -23.11
CA LEU A 106 -4.56 -0.43 -22.64
C LEU A 106 -3.92 0.93 -22.98
N ASN A 107 -4.18 1.45 -24.19
CA ASN A 107 -3.65 2.74 -24.63
C ASN A 107 -4.23 3.91 -23.84
N GLU A 108 -5.51 3.88 -23.52
CA GLU A 108 -6.12 4.91 -22.67
C GLU A 108 -5.50 4.90 -21.28
N ILE A 109 -5.35 3.73 -20.64
CA ILE A 109 -4.68 3.61 -19.35
C ILE A 109 -3.24 4.14 -19.45
N LYS A 110 -2.46 3.69 -20.45
CA LYS A 110 -1.09 4.15 -20.66
C LYS A 110 -1.01 5.69 -20.76
N SER A 111 -1.93 6.31 -21.47
CA SER A 111 -1.97 7.77 -21.63
C SER A 111 -2.20 8.52 -20.30
N MET A 112 -2.88 7.86 -19.36
CA MET A 112 -3.19 8.40 -18.03
C MET A 112 -2.07 8.23 -17.02
N LEU A 113 -1.23 7.19 -17.17
CA LEU A 113 -0.19 6.86 -16.19
C LEU A 113 0.86 7.95 -16.08
N ILE A 114 1.39 8.10 -14.87
CA ILE A 114 2.57 8.93 -14.62
C ILE A 114 3.80 8.27 -15.25
N GLU A 115 4.55 9.03 -16.03
CA GLU A 115 5.76 8.54 -16.74
C GLU A 115 7.03 9.28 -16.31
N LYS A 116 6.86 10.47 -15.77
CA LYS A 116 7.92 11.34 -15.28
C LYS A 116 7.43 12.13 -14.09
N PRO A 117 8.32 12.64 -13.23
CA PRO A 117 7.93 13.50 -12.12
C PRO A 117 7.12 14.71 -12.61
N GLU A 118 6.07 15.07 -11.87
CA GLU A 118 5.31 16.30 -12.12
C GLU A 118 6.07 17.51 -11.57
N ASN A 119 5.85 18.69 -12.14
CA ASN A 119 6.51 19.92 -11.68
C ASN A 119 6.18 20.26 -10.22
N SER A 120 5.01 19.85 -9.75
CA SER A 120 4.54 19.99 -8.37
C SER A 120 5.36 19.19 -7.35
N TRP A 121 6.19 18.24 -7.81
CA TRP A 121 6.96 17.35 -6.92
C TRP A 121 8.36 17.86 -6.58
N LYS A 122 8.79 19.00 -7.14
CA LYS A 122 10.18 19.51 -7.08
C LYS A 122 10.78 19.52 -5.67
N ASP A 123 9.97 19.89 -4.66
CA ASP A 123 10.43 20.06 -3.29
C ASP A 123 9.89 18.94 -2.36
N LEU A 124 9.40 17.86 -2.93
CA LEU A 124 8.83 16.72 -2.20
C LEU A 124 9.83 15.57 -2.15
N ASP A 125 9.77 14.81 -1.08
CA ASP A 125 10.60 13.61 -0.88
C ASP A 125 9.86 12.35 -1.33
N VAL A 126 8.53 12.30 -1.13
CA VAL A 126 7.69 11.12 -1.38
C VAL A 126 6.32 11.53 -1.90
N ILE A 127 5.82 10.76 -2.86
CA ILE A 127 4.47 10.87 -3.40
C ILE A 127 3.69 9.62 -3.02
N LEU A 128 2.57 9.81 -2.34
CA LEU A 128 1.62 8.76 -1.97
C LEU A 128 0.38 8.76 -2.88
N CYS A 129 -0.40 7.70 -2.81
CA CYS A 129 -1.75 7.69 -3.38
C CYS A 129 -2.64 8.73 -2.70
N GLU A 130 -3.48 9.46 -3.45
CA GLU A 130 -4.56 10.25 -2.86
C GLU A 130 -5.35 9.41 -1.84
N PRO A 131 -5.57 9.92 -0.61
CA PRO A 131 -6.23 9.17 0.44
C PRO A 131 -7.69 8.84 0.09
N ILE A 132 -8.14 7.67 0.45
CA ILE A 132 -9.55 7.28 0.42
C ILE A 132 -10.23 7.63 1.74
N ASP A 133 -11.46 8.16 1.67
CA ASP A 133 -12.28 8.41 2.85
C ASP A 133 -12.92 7.11 3.34
N LEU A 134 -12.56 6.70 4.55
CA LEU A 134 -13.04 5.45 5.16
C LEU A 134 -14.52 5.53 5.58
N ARG A 135 -15.09 6.74 5.73
CA ARG A 135 -16.51 6.97 6.10
C ARG A 135 -17.46 6.61 4.97
N ASN A 136 -17.00 6.68 3.72
CA ASN A 136 -17.81 6.44 2.51
C ASN A 136 -17.94 4.95 2.13
N GLN A 137 -17.45 4.04 2.96
CA GLN A 137 -17.59 2.61 2.70
C GLN A 137 -19.05 2.15 2.82
N LYS A 138 -19.51 1.36 1.84
CA LYS A 138 -20.89 0.81 1.85
C LYS A 138 -21.15 0.01 3.13
N LYS A 139 -22.16 0.43 3.92
CA LYS A 139 -22.57 -0.22 5.17
C LYS A 139 -22.77 -1.73 5.02
N THR A 140 -23.26 -2.18 3.86
CA THR A 140 -23.45 -3.61 3.54
C THR A 140 -22.15 -4.42 3.51
N LYS A 141 -21.03 -3.82 3.03
CA LYS A 141 -19.70 -4.47 3.09
C LYS A 141 -19.17 -4.54 4.52
N ILE A 142 -19.42 -3.49 5.29
CA ILE A 142 -19.06 -3.41 6.72
C ILE A 142 -19.78 -4.52 7.49
N ILE A 143 -21.11 -4.65 7.32
CA ILE A 143 -21.91 -5.66 8.01
C ILE A 143 -21.45 -7.08 7.68
N LYS A 144 -21.22 -7.41 6.39
CA LYS A 144 -20.80 -8.75 5.98
C LYS A 144 -19.42 -9.15 6.50
N LYS A 145 -18.46 -8.24 6.49
CA LYS A 145 -17.05 -8.55 6.85
C LYS A 145 -16.72 -8.32 8.31
N ALA A 146 -17.39 -7.35 8.94
CA ALA A 146 -17.13 -6.94 10.32
C ALA A 146 -18.07 -7.55 11.35
N PHE A 147 -18.90 -8.53 10.98
CA PHE A 147 -19.95 -9.09 11.82
C PHE A 147 -19.45 -9.47 13.23
N ARG A 148 -18.28 -10.10 13.35
CA ARG A 148 -17.71 -10.46 14.66
C ARG A 148 -17.29 -9.25 15.50
N SER A 149 -16.82 -8.17 14.86
CA SER A 149 -16.45 -6.92 15.54
C SER A 149 -17.68 -6.08 15.90
N LEU A 150 -18.74 -6.17 15.09
CA LEU A 150 -20.02 -5.50 15.33
C LEU A 150 -20.78 -6.10 16.52
N ILE A 151 -20.69 -7.41 16.74
CA ILE A 151 -21.24 -8.06 17.93
C ILE A 151 -20.59 -7.49 19.21
N LYS A 152 -19.29 -7.18 19.16
CA LYS A 152 -18.56 -6.62 20.32
C LYS A 152 -18.77 -5.12 20.55
N LYS A 153 -19.10 -4.36 19.47
CA LYS A 153 -19.35 -2.90 19.53
C LYS A 153 -20.42 -2.48 18.51
N PRO A 154 -21.71 -2.70 18.78
CA PRO A 154 -22.79 -2.36 17.82
C PRO A 154 -22.92 -0.86 17.53
N SER A 155 -22.44 0.02 18.44
CA SER A 155 -22.44 1.48 18.24
C SER A 155 -21.62 1.97 17.01
N ILE A 156 -20.79 1.11 16.44
CA ILE A 156 -20.00 1.38 15.23
C ILE A 156 -20.90 1.66 14.01
N LEU A 157 -22.05 0.98 13.92
CA LEU A 157 -22.98 1.14 12.78
C LEU A 157 -23.67 2.50 12.75
N PHE A 158 -23.79 3.16 13.91
CA PHE A 158 -24.62 4.36 14.07
C PHE A 158 -23.81 5.66 14.11
N ASN A 159 -22.48 5.60 14.18
CA ASN A 159 -21.65 6.80 14.34
C ASN A 159 -20.57 6.90 13.25
N GLY A 160 -20.94 7.40 12.07
CA GLY A 160 -20.02 7.59 10.91
C GLY A 160 -18.81 8.48 11.22
N LYS A 161 -18.89 9.38 12.22
CA LYS A 161 -17.75 10.20 12.67
C LYS A 161 -16.63 9.38 13.35
N LYS A 162 -16.92 8.13 13.76
CA LYS A 162 -15.96 7.22 14.40
C LYS A 162 -15.25 6.29 13.42
N HIS A 163 -15.49 6.41 12.12
CA HIS A 163 -14.84 5.57 11.11
C HIS A 163 -13.41 6.06 10.84
N ASN A 164 -12.53 5.88 11.81
CA ASN A 164 -11.11 6.16 11.73
C ASN A 164 -10.30 4.92 11.25
N ILE A 165 -8.98 5.12 11.07
CA ILE A 165 -8.07 4.06 10.59
C ILE A 165 -8.06 2.87 11.57
N ARG A 166 -8.06 3.13 12.90
CA ARG A 166 -8.11 2.07 13.92
C ARG A 166 -9.33 1.18 13.76
N LEU A 167 -10.51 1.79 13.71
CA LEU A 167 -11.74 1.04 13.58
C LEU A 167 -11.77 0.23 12.29
N HIS A 168 -11.32 0.83 11.16
CA HIS A 168 -11.21 0.15 9.89
C HIS A 168 -10.29 -1.09 9.99
N PHE A 169 -9.14 -0.98 10.65
CA PHE A 169 -8.24 -2.11 10.85
C PHE A 169 -8.90 -3.21 11.71
N GLU A 170 -9.47 -2.86 12.85
CA GLU A 170 -10.09 -3.82 13.78
C GLU A 170 -11.24 -4.60 13.13
N MET A 171 -12.01 -3.95 12.23
CA MET A 171 -13.10 -4.61 11.52
C MET A 171 -12.64 -5.73 10.58
N PHE A 172 -11.48 -5.59 9.96
CA PHE A 172 -11.03 -6.50 8.90
C PHE A 172 -9.85 -7.39 9.29
N HIS A 173 -9.07 -7.03 10.33
CA HIS A 173 -7.79 -7.67 10.63
C HIS A 173 -7.66 -8.12 12.10
N GLY A 174 -8.78 -8.13 12.83
CA GLY A 174 -8.87 -8.62 14.19
C GLY A 174 -8.77 -7.54 15.27
N TYR A 175 -9.63 -7.69 16.26
CA TYR A 175 -9.71 -6.78 17.41
C TYR A 175 -8.45 -6.90 18.28
N LYS A 176 -7.91 -5.76 18.72
CA LYS A 176 -6.67 -5.61 19.52
C LYS A 176 -5.35 -5.97 18.81
N ASN A 177 -5.36 -6.54 17.62
CA ASN A 177 -4.11 -6.85 16.90
C ASN A 177 -3.29 -5.58 16.63
N LEU A 178 -3.96 -4.46 16.33
CA LEU A 178 -3.29 -3.19 16.09
C LEU A 178 -2.65 -2.64 17.38
N ASP A 179 -3.30 -2.78 18.53
CA ASP A 179 -2.74 -2.35 19.82
C ASP A 179 -1.49 -3.16 20.19
N LEU A 180 -1.54 -4.47 19.99
CA LEU A 180 -0.36 -5.33 20.18
C LEU A 180 0.79 -4.90 19.27
N ALA A 181 0.52 -4.62 18.00
CA ALA A 181 1.55 -4.18 17.07
C ALA A 181 2.12 -2.80 17.44
N ILE A 182 1.29 -1.85 17.85
CA ILE A 182 1.72 -0.51 18.29
C ILE A 182 2.66 -0.59 19.50
N ASN A 183 2.39 -1.47 20.44
CA ASN A 183 3.25 -1.65 21.60
C ASN A 183 4.68 -2.12 21.27
N LEU A 184 4.90 -2.62 20.05
CA LEU A 184 6.18 -3.06 19.53
C LEU A 184 6.91 -2.01 18.69
N LEU A 185 6.30 -0.85 18.46
CA LEU A 185 6.95 0.30 17.82
C LEU A 185 8.01 0.94 18.74
N PRO A 186 9.01 1.62 18.16
CA PRO A 186 9.85 2.54 18.92
C PRO A 186 9.01 3.59 19.67
N GLU A 187 9.47 4.02 20.85
CA GLU A 187 8.70 4.97 21.68
C GLU A 187 8.38 6.27 20.94
N ASP A 188 9.31 6.77 20.10
CA ASP A 188 9.14 8.00 19.32
C ASP A 188 7.98 7.92 18.32
N ASP A 189 7.65 6.71 17.85
CA ASP A 189 6.55 6.51 16.90
C ASP A 189 5.26 6.05 17.56
N LYS A 190 5.34 5.41 18.72
CA LYS A 190 4.21 4.75 19.37
C LYS A 190 3.04 5.71 19.63
N LEU A 191 3.29 6.81 20.30
CA LEU A 191 2.24 7.78 20.65
C LEU A 191 1.71 8.50 19.41
N ASP A 192 2.59 8.90 18.51
CA ASP A 192 2.21 9.61 17.28
C ASP A 192 1.40 8.73 16.35
N PHE A 193 1.79 7.46 16.18
CA PHE A 193 1.03 6.51 15.38
C PHE A 193 -0.32 6.18 16.01
N GLN A 194 -0.38 6.06 17.34
CA GLN A 194 -1.64 5.88 18.07
C GLN A 194 -2.59 7.07 17.84
N ASN A 195 -2.08 8.29 17.91
CA ASN A 195 -2.83 9.50 17.62
C ASN A 195 -3.30 9.54 16.17
N TYR A 196 -2.40 9.24 15.22
CA TYR A 196 -2.69 9.19 13.79
C TYR A 196 -3.88 8.27 13.48
N ILE A 197 -3.84 7.01 13.90
CA ILE A 197 -4.89 6.04 13.60
C ILE A 197 -6.22 6.32 14.31
N ASN A 198 -6.19 7.01 15.46
CA ASN A 198 -7.39 7.37 16.22
C ASN A 198 -8.13 8.58 15.64
N HIS A 199 -7.42 9.50 14.97
CA HIS A 199 -8.01 10.76 14.50
C HIS A 199 -8.20 10.79 12.98
N LYS A 200 -7.34 10.14 12.18
CA LYS A 200 -7.47 10.11 10.72
C LYS A 200 -8.63 9.23 10.28
N THR A 201 -9.46 9.78 9.40
CA THR A 201 -10.61 9.10 8.75
C THR A 201 -10.37 8.80 7.28
N SER A 202 -9.17 9.05 6.80
CA SER A 202 -8.72 8.76 5.44
C SER A 202 -7.38 8.04 5.47
N LEU A 203 -7.09 7.24 4.43
CA LEU A 203 -5.90 6.42 4.33
C LEU A 203 -5.40 6.41 2.90
N SER A 204 -4.10 6.64 2.67
CA SER A 204 -3.44 6.35 1.39
C SER A 204 -3.28 4.83 1.27
N PRO A 205 -3.95 4.21 0.29
CA PRO A 205 -4.06 2.76 0.27
C PRO A 205 -2.86 2.07 -0.40
N ASN A 206 -2.80 0.74 -0.21
CA ASN A 206 -2.08 -0.20 -1.07
C ASN A 206 -0.55 -0.21 -0.97
N CYS A 207 0.07 0.38 0.04
CA CYS A 207 1.53 0.40 0.21
C CYS A 207 2.29 0.93 -1.02
N MET A 208 1.68 1.81 -1.81
CA MET A 208 2.27 2.40 -3.00
C MET A 208 2.93 3.74 -2.67
N TYR A 209 4.09 3.99 -3.27
CA TYR A 209 4.77 5.27 -3.19
C TYR A 209 5.66 5.50 -4.40
N ILE A 210 6.04 6.77 -4.65
CA ILE A 210 7.12 7.19 -5.55
C ILE A 210 8.01 8.14 -4.77
N SER A 211 9.34 8.01 -4.87
CA SER A 211 10.30 8.85 -4.13
C SER A 211 11.56 9.13 -4.95
N ASN A 212 12.22 10.22 -4.64
CA ASN A 212 13.57 10.54 -5.09
C ASN A 212 14.58 10.62 -3.92
N ASN A 213 14.12 10.30 -2.72
CA ASN A 213 14.92 10.37 -1.50
C ASN A 213 15.22 8.96 -0.99
N LYS A 214 16.28 8.34 -1.56
CA LYS A 214 16.63 6.96 -1.22
C LYS A 214 17.04 6.78 0.24
N GLU A 215 17.65 7.80 0.84
CA GLU A 215 18.06 7.79 2.25
C GLU A 215 16.84 7.69 3.17
N LYS A 216 15.77 8.44 2.87
CA LYS A 216 14.50 8.35 3.60
C LYS A 216 13.78 7.02 3.36
N ILE A 217 13.87 6.48 2.16
CA ILE A 217 13.30 5.14 1.89
C ILE A 217 14.08 4.04 2.62
N GLU A 218 15.39 4.15 2.71
CA GLU A 218 16.22 3.22 3.50
C GLU A 218 15.87 3.28 4.98
N GLU A 219 15.78 4.49 5.55
CA GLU A 219 15.36 4.71 6.94
C GLU A 219 13.97 4.13 7.21
N PHE A 220 13.01 4.38 6.30
CA PHE A 220 11.68 3.79 6.39
C PHE A 220 11.73 2.26 6.42
N TYR A 221 12.48 1.63 5.53
CA TYR A 221 12.55 0.17 5.46
C TYR A 221 13.24 -0.44 6.68
N ILE A 222 14.27 0.21 7.23
CA ILE A 222 14.89 -0.22 8.48
C ILE A 222 13.84 -0.23 9.60
N ASN A 223 13.10 0.86 9.77
CA ASN A 223 12.08 0.99 10.80
C ASN A 223 10.93 -0.02 10.57
N LEU A 224 10.41 -0.10 9.33
CA LEU A 224 9.32 -0.99 8.98
C LEU A 224 9.68 -2.46 9.27
N PHE A 225 10.78 -2.96 8.73
CA PHE A 225 11.10 -4.38 8.84
C PHE A 225 11.53 -4.77 10.24
N THR A 226 12.20 -3.89 10.99
CA THR A 226 12.47 -4.10 12.41
C THR A 226 11.16 -4.24 13.21
N TRP A 227 10.19 -3.37 12.96
CA TRP A 227 8.88 -3.46 13.59
C TRP A 227 8.12 -4.72 13.19
N LEU A 228 8.08 -5.06 11.90
CA LEU A 228 7.39 -6.26 11.42
C LEU A 228 8.02 -7.55 11.96
N GLU A 229 9.35 -7.61 12.12
CA GLU A 229 10.04 -8.74 12.75
C GLU A 229 9.64 -8.87 14.23
N ASN A 230 9.49 -7.78 14.95
CA ASN A 230 8.98 -7.80 16.32
C ASN A 230 7.52 -8.25 16.37
N CYS A 231 6.68 -7.80 15.43
CA CYS A 231 5.31 -8.28 15.27
C CYS A 231 5.26 -9.78 14.96
N GLU A 232 6.18 -10.29 14.15
CA GLU A 232 6.25 -11.71 13.81
C GLU A 232 6.55 -12.60 15.04
N LYS A 233 7.38 -12.14 15.98
CA LYS A 233 7.63 -12.83 17.25
C LYS A 233 6.35 -12.99 18.09
N VAL A 234 5.41 -12.08 17.97
CA VAL A 234 4.13 -12.07 18.71
C VAL A 234 3.02 -12.81 17.96
N PHE A 235 2.81 -12.50 16.68
CA PHE A 235 1.73 -13.08 15.88
C PHE A 235 2.08 -14.42 15.24
N GLY A 236 3.36 -14.63 14.90
CA GLY A 236 3.87 -15.78 14.17
C GLY A 236 3.41 -15.80 12.70
N LEU A 237 3.88 -16.80 11.97
CA LEU A 237 3.48 -17.05 10.57
C LEU A 237 2.44 -18.18 10.56
N LYS A 238 1.22 -17.88 10.98
CA LYS A 238 0.14 -18.88 11.10
C LYS A 238 -0.78 -18.85 9.89
N LYS A 239 -0.94 -20.01 9.24
CA LYS A 239 -1.97 -20.18 8.21
C LYS A 239 -3.33 -20.12 8.87
N THR A 240 -4.19 -19.24 8.40
CA THR A 240 -5.57 -19.07 8.89
C THR A 240 -6.54 -19.10 7.71
N ASN A 241 -7.81 -19.39 7.98
CA ASN A 241 -8.87 -19.35 6.96
C ASN A 241 -9.36 -17.91 6.68
N ASP A 242 -8.90 -16.94 7.44
CA ASP A 242 -9.25 -15.53 7.26
C ASP A 242 -8.09 -14.77 6.60
N TYR A 243 -8.30 -14.33 5.38
CA TYR A 243 -7.33 -13.58 4.60
C TYR A 243 -6.79 -12.32 5.32
N GLY A 244 -7.68 -11.60 6.03
CA GLY A 244 -7.32 -10.37 6.72
C GLY A 244 -6.36 -10.60 7.89
N THR A 245 -6.52 -11.72 8.60
CA THR A 245 -5.65 -12.10 9.71
C THR A 245 -4.37 -12.76 9.21
N GLN A 246 -4.45 -13.61 8.19
CA GLN A 246 -3.28 -14.27 7.62
C GLN A 246 -2.26 -13.26 7.08
N ARG A 247 -2.72 -12.20 6.41
CA ARG A 247 -1.88 -11.13 5.82
C ARG A 247 -1.75 -9.90 6.71
N ILE A 248 -1.72 -10.09 8.02
CA ILE A 248 -1.70 -8.98 8.98
C ILE A 248 -0.52 -8.02 8.75
N TYR A 249 0.66 -8.52 8.35
CA TYR A 249 1.87 -7.72 8.13
C TYR A 249 1.69 -6.73 6.97
N THR A 250 1.03 -7.15 5.88
CA THR A 250 0.65 -6.25 4.77
C THR A 250 -0.24 -5.12 5.28
N PHE A 251 -1.26 -5.46 6.06
CA PHE A 251 -2.23 -4.48 6.54
C PHE A 251 -1.68 -3.57 7.64
N LEU A 252 -0.75 -4.03 8.45
CA LEU A 252 0.02 -3.18 9.35
C LEU A 252 0.86 -2.18 8.56
N THR A 253 1.59 -2.64 7.53
CA THR A 253 2.38 -1.78 6.65
C THR A 253 1.52 -0.72 5.96
N GLU A 254 0.33 -1.09 5.46
CA GLU A 254 -0.58 -0.15 4.79
C GLU A 254 -1.02 1.03 5.71
N ARG A 255 -1.00 0.85 7.02
CA ARG A 255 -1.29 1.91 8.00
C ARG A 255 -0.05 2.68 8.42
N TYR A 256 1.08 1.98 8.54
CA TYR A 256 2.34 2.58 9.01
C TYR A 256 3.03 3.41 7.92
N LEU A 257 3.01 2.96 6.67
CA LEU A 257 3.67 3.63 5.56
C LEU A 257 3.25 5.11 5.40
N PRO A 258 1.94 5.45 5.25
CA PRO A 258 1.55 6.85 5.12
C PRO A 258 1.82 7.65 6.40
N PHE A 259 1.67 7.07 7.57
CA PHE A 259 2.02 7.71 8.84
C PHE A 259 3.50 8.09 8.87
N TRP A 260 4.39 7.14 8.59
CA TRP A 260 5.83 7.35 8.66
C TRP A 260 6.29 8.42 7.68
N PHE A 261 5.82 8.36 6.45
CA PHE A 261 6.16 9.37 5.46
C PHE A 261 5.60 10.75 5.81
N GLU A 262 4.35 10.86 6.27
CA GLU A 262 3.78 12.14 6.71
C GLU A 262 4.54 12.74 7.90
N LYS A 263 5.15 11.92 8.76
CA LYS A 263 5.93 12.38 9.92
C LYS A 263 7.34 12.82 9.55
N TYR A 264 8.01 12.11 8.64
CA TYR A 264 9.45 12.24 8.43
C TYR A 264 9.86 12.79 7.05
N CYS A 265 8.90 13.01 6.15
CA CYS A 265 9.15 13.43 4.78
C CYS A 265 8.23 14.57 4.36
N ARG A 266 8.62 15.31 3.32
CA ARG A 266 7.74 16.24 2.60
C ARG A 266 6.92 15.42 1.60
N VAL A 267 5.65 15.21 1.92
CA VAL A 267 4.77 14.31 1.18
C VAL A 267 3.87 15.06 0.22
N GLY A 268 3.78 14.57 -1.01
CA GLY A 268 2.74 14.90 -1.97
C GLY A 268 1.79 13.73 -2.21
N TYR A 269 0.71 14.01 -2.94
CA TYR A 269 -0.28 13.00 -3.29
C TYR A 269 -0.53 13.02 -4.79
N SER A 270 -0.64 11.82 -5.39
CA SER A 270 -0.97 11.65 -6.79
C SER A 270 -2.27 10.88 -6.95
N PRO A 271 -3.12 11.23 -7.91
CA PRO A 271 -4.30 10.45 -8.23
C PRO A 271 -3.91 9.03 -8.64
N TRP A 272 -4.79 8.10 -8.38
CA TRP A 272 -4.57 6.70 -8.71
C TRP A 272 -5.87 6.04 -9.19
N ILE A 273 -5.72 4.93 -9.91
CA ILE A 273 -6.84 4.14 -10.44
C ILE A 273 -6.72 2.69 -10.00
N PHE A 274 -7.86 2.08 -9.65
CA PHE A 274 -8.01 0.63 -9.60
C PHE A 274 -8.62 0.15 -10.91
N TYR A 275 -7.86 -0.60 -11.69
CA TYR A 275 -8.32 -1.17 -12.95
C TYR A 275 -7.72 -2.55 -13.20
N ASP A 276 -8.56 -3.56 -13.43
CA ASP A 276 -8.12 -4.94 -13.61
C ASP A 276 -8.03 -5.29 -15.10
N LEU A 277 -6.84 -5.11 -15.68
CA LEU A 277 -6.52 -5.49 -17.06
C LEU A 277 -6.31 -7.01 -17.25
N SER A 278 -6.37 -7.80 -16.19
CA SER A 278 -6.18 -9.25 -16.25
C SER A 278 -7.50 -10.03 -16.43
N LYS A 279 -8.60 -9.31 -16.64
CA LYS A 279 -9.92 -9.90 -16.90
C LYS A 279 -10.18 -10.04 -18.38
#